data_eb9afbb484d51225994d92efa4372ef0
#
_entry.id   eb9afbb484d51225994d92efa4372ef0
#
_cell.length_a   1.000
_cell.length_b   1.000
_cell.length_c   1.000
_cell.angle_alpha   90.00
_cell.angle_beta   90.00
_cell.angle_gamma   90.00
#
_symmetry.space_group_name_H-M   'P 1'
#
loop_
_entity.id
_entity.type
_entity.pdbx_description
1 polymer ?
#
loop_
_entity_poly.entity_id
_entity_poly.type
_entity_poly.pdbx_seq_one_letter_code
_entity_poly.pdbx_strand_id
1 'polypeptide(L)'
;MSVLRADGVTVKFGGLVAVQDVHFTVKQGEIYAVIGPNGAGKTTLFNAVTGIYAPTEGHVEFNGREIVEPLTGWVIFKFACAFFAVGIFTLLGLNVETIWTAVIIDNYKFNQPFPWAVAATSWYSTIWSLPLVKNLLPLLIGGGIGVGAAAVSWSRGRRAPDHIARSGVARTFQNIRLFNELSLIQNVLVGMDHRMKTGFMSALFRLPRFYRERREFHESAKKLLDFVGLGDRAEQAAGSLPYGFRRRLEIARALGGKPTIILLDEPAAGMNPSEVVGLMALIRRVRDTGTTVVLIEHHMRLVMGVSDRILVLQYGKQIAEGIPEEIRVNPKIIEAYLGSEDHG
;
A
#
# COMPACT_ATOMS: atom_id res chain seq x y z
N MET A 1 2.58 11.77 20.46
CA MET A 1 1.78 12.00 19.23
C MET A 1 1.10 10.70 18.85
N SER A 2 -0.12 10.74 18.31
CA SER A 2 -0.78 9.56 17.74
C SER A 2 -0.24 9.30 16.34
N VAL A 3 0.15 8.03 16.06
CA VAL A 3 0.61 7.61 14.74
C VAL A 3 -0.55 7.04 13.93
N LEU A 4 -1.46 6.34 14.59
CA LEU A 4 -2.63 5.72 13.98
C LEU A 4 -3.86 6.05 14.82
N ARG A 5 -4.94 6.47 14.17
CA ARG A 5 -6.24 6.71 14.78
C ARG A 5 -7.32 6.09 13.92
N ALA A 6 -8.15 5.29 14.51
CA ALA A 6 -9.39 4.78 13.95
C ALA A 6 -10.56 5.42 14.70
N ASP A 7 -11.50 6.01 13.98
CA ASP A 7 -12.64 6.71 14.56
C ASP A 7 -13.95 6.22 13.91
N GLY A 8 -14.77 5.51 14.67
CA GLY A 8 -16.04 4.96 14.24
C GLY A 8 -15.94 3.94 13.11
N VAL A 9 -14.83 3.18 13.03
CA VAL A 9 -14.58 2.29 11.89
C VAL A 9 -15.61 1.17 11.84
N THR A 10 -16.40 1.16 10.77
CA THR A 10 -17.39 0.13 10.45
C THR A 10 -17.09 -0.46 9.07
N VAL A 11 -17.11 -1.78 8.98
CA VAL A 11 -16.89 -2.52 7.71
C VAL A 11 -18.04 -3.50 7.51
N LYS A 12 -18.75 -3.32 6.38
CA LYS A 12 -19.90 -4.16 5.97
C LYS A 12 -19.59 -4.87 4.66
N PHE A 13 -19.96 -6.13 4.56
CA PHE A 13 -19.89 -6.93 3.34
C PHE A 13 -21.31 -7.41 3.00
N GLY A 14 -21.99 -6.69 2.10
CA GLY A 14 -23.41 -6.93 1.87
C GLY A 14 -24.22 -6.74 3.14
N GLY A 15 -24.92 -7.78 3.60
CA GLY A 15 -25.71 -7.76 4.85
C GLY A 15 -24.91 -8.06 6.12
N LEU A 16 -23.64 -8.48 5.99
CA LEU A 16 -22.80 -8.84 7.16
C LEU A 16 -22.02 -7.63 7.64
N VAL A 17 -22.17 -7.27 8.93
CA VAL A 17 -21.31 -6.27 9.61
C VAL A 17 -20.14 -6.99 10.24
N ALA A 18 -18.96 -6.91 9.63
CA ALA A 18 -17.76 -7.58 10.10
C ALA A 18 -16.99 -6.81 11.18
N VAL A 19 -17.08 -5.47 11.17
CA VAL A 19 -16.56 -4.56 12.19
C VAL A 19 -17.57 -3.46 12.37
N GLN A 20 -17.87 -3.09 13.61
CA GLN A 20 -18.89 -2.09 13.94
C GLN A 20 -18.38 -1.09 14.95
N ASP A 21 -18.33 0.18 14.57
CA ASP A 21 -18.10 1.34 15.41
C ASP A 21 -16.86 1.20 16.34
N VAL A 22 -15.72 0.85 15.75
CA VAL A 22 -14.47 0.63 16.48
C VAL A 22 -13.65 1.91 16.54
N HIS A 23 -13.24 2.29 17.77
CA HIS A 23 -12.43 3.47 18.06
C HIS A 23 -11.15 3.07 18.76
N PHE A 24 -10.01 3.49 18.28
CA PHE A 24 -8.74 3.33 18.98
C PHE A 24 -7.68 4.30 18.47
N THR A 25 -6.65 4.49 19.28
CA THR A 25 -5.52 5.37 18.95
C THR A 25 -4.22 4.70 19.37
N VAL A 26 -3.25 4.64 18.47
CA VAL A 26 -1.91 4.10 18.73
C VAL A 26 -0.91 5.25 18.81
N LYS A 27 -0.13 5.28 19.90
CA LYS A 27 0.91 6.29 20.12
C LYS A 27 2.22 5.89 19.43
N GLN A 28 3.06 6.86 19.14
CA GLN A 28 4.38 6.61 18.56
C GLN A 28 5.25 5.80 19.54
N GLY A 29 5.92 4.76 19.04
CA GLY A 29 6.77 3.90 19.85
C GLY A 29 6.04 2.97 20.80
N GLU A 30 4.73 2.77 20.61
CA GLU A 30 3.88 1.87 21.38
C GLU A 30 3.83 0.47 20.72
N ILE A 31 3.74 -0.57 21.51
CA ILE A 31 3.33 -1.91 21.05
C ILE A 31 1.85 -2.07 21.40
N TYR A 32 1.00 -2.03 20.39
CA TYR A 32 -0.44 -2.10 20.51
C TYR A 32 -0.96 -3.43 19.96
N ALA A 33 -1.67 -4.21 20.77
CA ALA A 33 -2.22 -5.48 20.33
C ALA A 33 -3.74 -5.40 20.08
N VAL A 34 -4.20 -6.15 19.08
CA VAL A 34 -5.62 -6.39 18.81
C VAL A 34 -5.88 -7.88 18.99
N ILE A 35 -6.70 -8.22 19.97
CA ILE A 35 -7.04 -9.61 20.30
C ILE A 35 -8.54 -9.87 20.19
N GLY A 36 -8.93 -11.13 20.23
CA GLY A 36 -10.34 -11.57 20.19
C GLY A 36 -10.46 -12.99 19.65
N PRO A 37 -11.58 -13.67 19.84
CA PRO A 37 -11.83 -15.00 19.32
C PRO A 37 -11.80 -15.04 17.77
N ASN A 38 -11.82 -16.24 17.20
CA ASN A 38 -11.91 -16.41 15.76
C ASN A 38 -13.21 -15.81 15.23
N GLY A 39 -13.14 -15.10 14.10
CA GLY A 39 -14.30 -14.38 13.58
C GLY A 39 -14.63 -13.04 14.25
N ALA A 40 -13.86 -12.59 15.25
CA ALA A 40 -14.11 -11.32 15.95
C ALA A 40 -13.89 -10.05 15.09
N GLY A 41 -13.46 -10.18 13.81
CA GLY A 41 -13.27 -9.04 12.91
C GLY A 41 -11.84 -8.46 12.91
N LYS A 42 -10.88 -9.08 13.62
CA LYS A 42 -9.48 -8.59 13.74
C LYS A 42 -8.81 -8.33 12.37
N THR A 43 -8.79 -9.33 11.50
CA THR A 43 -8.19 -9.23 10.17
C THR A 43 -8.92 -8.21 9.29
N THR A 44 -10.25 -8.10 9.43
CA THR A 44 -11.05 -7.10 8.72
C THR A 44 -10.70 -5.68 9.18
N LEU A 45 -10.58 -5.46 10.49
CA LEU A 45 -10.12 -4.20 11.06
C LEU A 45 -8.71 -3.84 10.54
N PHE A 46 -7.78 -4.81 10.53
CA PHE A 46 -6.42 -4.61 10.01
C PHE A 46 -6.41 -4.26 8.52
N ASN A 47 -7.28 -4.90 7.74
CA ASN A 47 -7.42 -4.58 6.31
C ASN A 47 -7.99 -3.17 6.10
N ALA A 48 -8.91 -2.72 6.95
CA ALA A 48 -9.43 -1.35 6.91
C ALA A 48 -8.34 -0.33 7.31
N VAL A 49 -7.60 -0.60 8.38
CA VAL A 49 -6.50 0.23 8.87
C VAL A 49 -5.35 0.32 7.88
N THR A 50 -5.07 -0.76 7.15
CA THR A 50 -4.05 -0.77 6.09
C THR A 50 -4.57 -0.34 4.72
N GLY A 51 -5.81 0.18 4.63
CA GLY A 51 -6.38 0.69 3.39
C GLY A 51 -6.71 -0.36 2.32
N ILE A 52 -6.59 -1.67 2.62
CA ILE A 52 -7.00 -2.76 1.72
C ILE A 52 -8.51 -2.69 1.48
N TYR A 53 -9.28 -2.42 2.55
CA TYR A 53 -10.71 -2.13 2.47
C TYR A 53 -10.99 -0.68 2.86
N ALA A 54 -11.98 -0.07 2.16
CA ALA A 54 -12.56 1.16 2.65
C ALA A 54 -13.41 0.85 3.88
N PRO A 55 -13.31 1.57 4.99
CA PRO A 55 -14.38 1.61 5.96
C PRO A 55 -15.69 1.98 5.26
N THR A 56 -16.79 1.32 5.64
CA THR A 56 -18.12 1.69 5.17
C THR A 56 -18.60 2.97 5.85
N GLU A 57 -18.22 3.12 7.13
CA GLU A 57 -18.46 4.30 7.96
C GLU A 57 -17.21 4.54 8.83
N GLY A 58 -17.04 5.78 9.28
CA GLY A 58 -15.84 6.19 10.02
C GLY A 58 -14.63 6.41 9.14
N HIS A 59 -13.49 6.71 9.76
CA HIS A 59 -12.25 7.01 9.05
C HIS A 59 -11.01 6.51 9.81
N VAL A 60 -9.92 6.37 9.06
CA VAL A 60 -8.60 5.96 9.59
C VAL A 60 -7.59 7.03 9.22
N GLU A 61 -6.91 7.57 10.22
CA GLU A 61 -5.85 8.55 10.06
C GLU A 61 -4.49 7.93 10.39
N PHE A 62 -3.49 8.24 9.59
CA PHE A 62 -2.09 7.95 9.83
C PHE A 62 -1.29 9.25 9.86
N ASN A 63 -0.58 9.52 10.97
CA ASN A 63 0.13 10.78 11.21
C ASN A 63 -0.76 12.02 10.96
N GLY A 64 -2.05 11.96 11.37
CA GLY A 64 -3.01 13.05 11.22
C GLY A 64 -3.49 13.28 9.79
N ARG A 65 -3.30 12.32 8.89
CA ARG A 65 -3.81 12.35 7.51
C ARG A 65 -4.56 11.06 7.21
N GLU A 66 -5.63 11.16 6.46
CA GLU A 66 -6.28 9.95 5.93
C GLU A 66 -5.34 9.16 5.02
N ILE A 67 -5.38 7.83 5.13
CA ILE A 67 -4.59 6.89 4.30
C ILE A 67 -5.12 6.83 2.85
N VAL A 68 -5.75 7.88 2.38
CA VAL A 68 -6.34 7.96 1.04
C VAL A 68 -5.65 9.07 0.27
N GLU A 69 -5.21 8.83 -0.95
CA GLU A 69 -4.58 9.85 -1.78
C GLU A 69 -5.55 11.03 -1.99
N PRO A 70 -5.22 12.26 -1.50
CA PRO A 70 -6.09 13.42 -1.69
C PRO A 70 -6.09 13.87 -3.15
N LEU A 71 -7.12 14.63 -3.52
CA LEU A 71 -7.21 15.24 -4.85
C LEU A 71 -6.21 16.41 -4.91
N THR A 72 -4.99 16.12 -5.36
CA THR A 72 -3.91 17.11 -5.48
C THR A 72 -3.94 17.83 -6.82
N GLY A 73 -3.29 19.00 -6.92
CA GLY A 73 -3.13 19.72 -8.19
C GLY A 73 -2.50 18.87 -9.30
N TRP A 74 -1.61 17.92 -8.94
CA TRP A 74 -1.03 16.97 -9.89
C TRP A 74 -2.05 15.96 -10.45
N VAL A 75 -3.01 15.53 -9.63
CA VAL A 75 -4.11 14.64 -10.07
C VAL A 75 -5.03 15.41 -11.02
N ILE A 76 -5.37 16.68 -10.71
CA ILE A 76 -6.16 17.54 -11.59
C ILE A 76 -5.43 17.74 -12.92
N PHE A 77 -4.12 17.98 -12.89
CA PHE A 77 -3.31 18.08 -14.11
C PHE A 77 -3.35 16.80 -14.95
N LYS A 78 -3.27 15.61 -14.34
CA LYS A 78 -3.44 14.33 -15.05
C LYS A 78 -4.83 14.22 -15.69
N PHE A 79 -5.88 14.68 -15.02
CA PHE A 79 -7.24 14.68 -15.58
C PHE A 79 -7.34 15.65 -16.78
N ALA A 80 -6.73 16.83 -16.68
CA ALA A 80 -6.67 17.76 -17.80
C ALA A 80 -5.90 17.16 -18.99
N CYS A 81 -4.75 16.52 -18.75
CA CYS A 81 -4.01 15.82 -19.80
C CYS A 81 -4.83 14.70 -20.46
N ALA A 82 -5.56 13.90 -19.67
CA ALA A 82 -6.44 12.85 -20.19
C ALA A 82 -7.60 13.44 -21.02
N PHE A 83 -8.19 14.55 -20.56
CA PHE A 83 -9.21 15.27 -21.32
C PHE A 83 -8.72 15.68 -22.70
N PHE A 84 -7.60 16.41 -22.75
CA PHE A 84 -7.07 16.90 -24.02
C PHE A 84 -6.54 15.77 -24.91
N ALA A 85 -5.85 14.78 -24.37
CA ALA A 85 -5.32 13.68 -25.17
C ALA A 85 -6.43 12.87 -25.87
N VAL A 86 -7.45 12.45 -25.11
CA VAL A 86 -8.57 11.67 -25.68
C VAL A 86 -9.48 12.55 -26.52
N GLY A 87 -9.71 13.80 -26.11
CA GLY A 87 -10.51 14.76 -26.86
C GLY A 87 -9.90 15.10 -28.22
N ILE A 88 -8.60 15.39 -28.29
CA ILE A 88 -7.88 15.64 -29.54
C ILE A 88 -7.88 14.39 -30.41
N PHE A 89 -7.61 13.20 -29.82
CA PHE A 89 -7.65 11.95 -30.58
C PHE A 89 -9.03 11.70 -31.21
N THR A 90 -10.13 11.97 -30.48
CA THR A 90 -11.49 11.84 -30.98
C THR A 90 -11.79 12.89 -32.07
N LEU A 91 -11.36 14.14 -31.87
CA LEU A 91 -11.51 15.20 -32.86
C LEU A 91 -10.83 14.83 -34.18
N LEU A 92 -9.57 14.39 -34.12
CA LEU A 92 -8.80 13.99 -35.30
C LEU A 92 -9.40 12.75 -35.96
N GLY A 93 -9.79 11.75 -35.16
CA GLY A 93 -10.38 10.51 -35.68
C GLY A 93 -11.69 10.70 -36.41
N LEU A 94 -12.60 11.55 -35.88
CA LEU A 94 -13.88 11.82 -36.53
C LEU A 94 -13.79 12.75 -37.73
N ASN A 95 -12.69 13.51 -37.87
CA ASN A 95 -12.46 14.38 -39.00
C ASN A 95 -11.32 13.89 -39.92
N VAL A 96 -10.89 12.64 -39.77
CA VAL A 96 -9.73 12.09 -40.48
C VAL A 96 -9.86 12.22 -42.02
N GLU A 97 -11.05 11.95 -42.56
CA GLU A 97 -11.29 12.07 -44.01
C GLU A 97 -11.13 13.51 -44.51
N THR A 98 -11.72 14.46 -43.78
CA THR A 98 -11.64 15.88 -44.13
C THR A 98 -10.19 16.39 -44.02
N ILE A 99 -9.48 15.99 -42.99
CA ILE A 99 -8.07 16.36 -42.78
C ILE A 99 -7.20 15.69 -43.84
N TRP A 100 -7.42 14.41 -44.12
CA TRP A 100 -6.67 13.69 -45.14
C TRP A 100 -6.83 14.31 -46.53
N THR A 101 -8.04 14.67 -46.91
CA THR A 101 -8.32 15.33 -48.19
C THR A 101 -7.54 16.65 -48.27
N ALA A 102 -7.67 17.52 -47.26
CA ALA A 102 -7.02 18.83 -47.27
C ALA A 102 -5.49 18.77 -47.17
N VAL A 103 -4.93 17.77 -46.48
CA VAL A 103 -3.46 17.65 -46.29
C VAL A 103 -2.81 16.91 -47.41
N ILE A 104 -3.41 15.81 -47.87
CA ILE A 104 -2.76 14.92 -48.86
C ILE A 104 -3.34 15.13 -50.25
N ILE A 105 -4.66 14.96 -50.42
CA ILE A 105 -5.28 14.92 -51.75
C ILE A 105 -5.18 16.27 -52.44
N ASP A 106 -5.54 17.36 -51.79
CA ASP A 106 -5.55 18.71 -52.39
C ASP A 106 -4.16 19.24 -52.68
N ASN A 107 -3.12 18.74 -51.96
CA ASN A 107 -1.73 19.13 -52.15
C ASN A 107 -0.94 18.18 -53.09
N TYR A 108 -1.50 17.00 -53.44
CA TYR A 108 -0.84 16.05 -54.31
C TYR A 108 -0.96 16.44 -55.78
N LYS A 109 0.18 16.63 -56.44
CA LYS A 109 0.26 16.83 -57.89
C LYS A 109 1.14 15.76 -58.52
N PHE A 110 0.62 15.10 -59.55
CA PHE A 110 1.37 14.07 -60.27
C PHE A 110 2.66 14.64 -60.85
N ASN A 111 3.75 13.93 -60.64
CA ASN A 111 5.09 14.27 -61.16
C ASN A 111 5.73 15.55 -60.54
N GLN A 112 5.28 16.00 -59.36
CA GLN A 112 5.90 17.08 -58.62
C GLN A 112 6.27 16.61 -57.20
N PRO A 113 7.35 17.16 -56.57
CA PRO A 113 7.64 16.85 -55.17
C PRO A 113 6.51 17.31 -54.28
N PHE A 114 6.14 16.47 -53.28
CA PHE A 114 5.05 16.78 -52.34
C PHE A 114 5.41 18.00 -51.52
N PRO A 115 4.53 19.02 -51.43
CA PRO A 115 4.82 20.27 -50.73
C PRO A 115 4.60 20.15 -49.22
N TRP A 116 5.45 19.48 -48.47
CA TRP A 116 5.35 19.19 -47.04
C TRP A 116 5.08 20.43 -46.17
N ALA A 117 5.69 21.57 -46.49
CA ALA A 117 5.51 22.80 -45.73
C ALA A 117 4.07 23.34 -45.84
N VAL A 118 3.44 23.26 -47.01
CA VAL A 118 2.05 23.66 -47.23
C VAL A 118 1.11 22.65 -46.58
N ALA A 119 1.37 21.38 -46.79
CA ALA A 119 0.59 20.28 -46.18
C ALA A 119 0.63 20.34 -44.66
N ALA A 120 1.78 20.66 -44.05
CA ALA A 120 1.94 20.81 -42.62
C ALA A 120 1.13 21.98 -42.03
N THR A 121 0.74 22.96 -42.79
CA THR A 121 -0.09 24.09 -42.34
C THR A 121 -1.58 23.90 -42.65
N SER A 122 -1.90 23.15 -43.73
CA SER A 122 -3.29 22.95 -44.16
C SER A 122 -4.16 22.18 -43.15
N TRP A 123 -3.61 21.23 -42.39
CA TRP A 123 -4.37 20.54 -41.33
C TRP A 123 -4.89 21.53 -40.27
N TYR A 124 -4.06 22.49 -39.87
CA TYR A 124 -4.40 23.49 -38.87
C TYR A 124 -5.53 24.42 -39.37
N SER A 125 -5.38 24.98 -40.55
CA SER A 125 -6.43 25.82 -41.14
C SER A 125 -7.73 25.04 -41.38
N THR A 126 -7.66 23.79 -41.75
CA THR A 126 -8.81 22.91 -41.95
C THR A 126 -9.58 22.70 -40.65
N ILE A 127 -8.89 22.39 -39.54
CA ILE A 127 -9.55 22.21 -38.22
C ILE A 127 -10.24 23.52 -37.81
N TRP A 128 -9.59 24.66 -37.96
CA TRP A 128 -10.18 25.96 -37.58
C TRP A 128 -11.32 26.39 -38.48
N SER A 129 -11.38 25.92 -39.71
CA SER A 129 -12.49 26.19 -40.64
C SER A 129 -13.71 25.31 -40.44
N LEU A 130 -13.61 24.21 -39.66
CA LEU A 130 -14.73 23.34 -39.36
C LEU A 130 -15.80 24.09 -38.53
N PRO A 131 -17.10 23.77 -38.73
CA PRO A 131 -18.16 24.27 -37.87
C PRO A 131 -17.86 24.01 -36.39
N LEU A 132 -18.23 24.96 -35.53
CA LEU A 132 -17.96 24.91 -34.08
C LEU A 132 -18.43 23.59 -33.44
N VAL A 133 -19.56 23.06 -33.88
CA VAL A 133 -20.11 21.78 -33.42
C VAL A 133 -19.21 20.60 -33.79
N LYS A 134 -18.61 20.58 -34.99
CA LYS A 134 -17.69 19.51 -35.43
C LYS A 134 -16.35 19.56 -34.72
N ASN A 135 -15.98 20.68 -34.12
CA ASN A 135 -14.77 20.81 -33.30
C ASN A 135 -15.04 20.53 -31.82
N LEU A 136 -16.09 21.16 -31.25
CA LEU A 136 -16.35 21.10 -29.80
C LEU A 136 -16.97 19.78 -29.37
N LEU A 137 -17.89 19.22 -30.12
CA LEU A 137 -18.60 18.01 -29.72
C LEU A 137 -17.67 16.78 -29.57
N PRO A 138 -16.80 16.47 -30.56
CA PRO A 138 -15.80 15.40 -30.41
C PRO A 138 -14.81 15.64 -29.26
N LEU A 139 -14.35 16.89 -29.10
CA LEU A 139 -13.44 17.28 -28.02
C LEU A 139 -14.07 17.07 -26.64
N LEU A 140 -15.34 17.50 -26.47
CA LEU A 140 -16.04 17.36 -25.20
C LEU A 140 -16.40 15.89 -24.88
N ILE A 141 -16.88 15.12 -25.86
CA ILE A 141 -17.19 13.70 -25.67
C ILE A 141 -15.93 12.91 -25.38
N GLY A 142 -14.90 13.04 -26.20
CA GLY A 142 -13.62 12.36 -26.00
C GLY A 142 -12.93 12.78 -24.72
N GLY A 143 -12.94 14.08 -24.43
CA GLY A 143 -12.41 14.63 -23.17
C GLY A 143 -13.16 14.10 -21.95
N GLY A 144 -14.49 14.05 -22.00
CA GLY A 144 -15.32 13.46 -20.93
C GLY A 144 -15.02 11.97 -20.70
N ILE A 145 -14.84 11.20 -21.75
CA ILE A 145 -14.40 9.79 -21.66
C ILE A 145 -13.02 9.71 -21.02
N GLY A 146 -12.08 10.56 -21.46
CA GLY A 146 -10.73 10.60 -20.90
C GLY A 146 -10.70 10.91 -19.40
N VAL A 147 -11.45 11.93 -18.96
CA VAL A 147 -11.60 12.27 -17.53
C VAL A 147 -12.27 11.13 -16.77
N GLY A 148 -13.35 10.55 -17.31
CA GLY A 148 -14.04 9.42 -16.70
C GLY A 148 -13.12 8.22 -16.48
N ALA A 149 -12.34 7.83 -17.48
CA ALA A 149 -11.36 6.76 -17.38
C ALA A 149 -10.25 7.09 -16.37
N ALA A 150 -9.73 8.32 -16.38
CA ALA A 150 -8.73 8.78 -15.42
C ALA A 150 -9.28 8.81 -13.99
N ALA A 151 -10.53 9.25 -13.78
CA ALA A 151 -11.19 9.26 -12.48
C ALA A 151 -11.42 7.86 -11.92
N VAL A 152 -11.86 6.90 -12.76
CA VAL A 152 -11.98 5.49 -12.36
C VAL A 152 -10.63 4.90 -12.01
N SER A 153 -9.60 5.14 -12.83
CA SER A 153 -8.23 4.69 -12.56
C SER A 153 -7.68 5.27 -11.24
N TRP A 154 -7.86 6.58 -11.03
CA TRP A 154 -7.45 7.25 -9.80
C TRP A 154 -8.21 6.73 -8.59
N SER A 155 -9.54 6.58 -8.67
CA SER A 155 -10.36 6.09 -7.55
C SER A 155 -9.95 4.68 -7.11
N ARG A 156 -9.57 3.82 -8.06
CA ARG A 156 -9.02 2.48 -7.78
C ARG A 156 -7.60 2.54 -7.22
N GLY A 157 -6.78 3.49 -7.67
CA GLY A 157 -5.40 3.66 -7.24
C GLY A 157 -5.22 4.38 -5.90
N ARG A 158 -6.24 5.07 -5.38
CA ARG A 158 -6.15 5.88 -4.13
C ARG A 158 -5.67 5.10 -2.91
N ARG A 159 -5.82 3.77 -2.91
CA ARG A 159 -5.45 2.83 -1.85
C ARG A 159 -4.44 1.80 -2.32
N ALA A 160 -3.63 2.15 -3.29
CA ALA A 160 -2.61 1.24 -3.78
C ALA A 160 -1.60 0.90 -2.66
N PRO A 161 -1.18 -0.36 -2.53
CA PRO A 161 -0.25 -0.80 -1.47
C PRO A 161 1.07 -0.03 -1.45
N ASP A 162 1.54 0.46 -2.60
CA ASP A 162 2.75 1.27 -2.72
C ASP A 162 2.57 2.65 -2.09
N HIS A 163 1.39 3.25 -2.18
CA HIS A 163 1.07 4.52 -1.53
C HIS A 163 1.10 4.37 0.00
N ILE A 164 0.51 3.30 0.51
CA ILE A 164 0.48 2.99 1.94
C ILE A 164 1.91 2.74 2.46
N ALA A 165 2.71 1.97 1.72
CA ALA A 165 4.10 1.71 2.08
C ALA A 165 4.93 3.01 2.11
N ARG A 166 4.74 3.91 1.12
CA ARG A 166 5.39 5.23 1.09
C ARG A 166 4.94 6.16 2.21
N SER A 167 3.73 5.98 2.72
CA SER A 167 3.25 6.72 3.90
C SER A 167 3.94 6.29 5.20
N GLY A 168 4.75 5.24 5.18
CA GLY A 168 5.47 4.74 6.34
C GLY A 168 4.75 3.63 7.10
N VAL A 169 3.79 2.97 6.47
CA VAL A 169 3.09 1.79 7.02
C VAL A 169 3.65 0.54 6.37
N ALA A 170 4.20 -0.39 7.16
CA ALA A 170 4.58 -1.72 6.71
C ALA A 170 3.66 -2.77 7.33
N ARG A 171 3.41 -3.84 6.60
CA ARG A 171 2.61 -4.98 7.08
C ARG A 171 3.29 -6.29 6.74
N THR A 172 3.27 -7.23 7.69
CA THR A 172 3.51 -8.65 7.43
C THR A 172 2.15 -9.33 7.19
N PHE A 173 2.17 -10.49 6.53
CA PHE A 173 0.96 -11.24 6.25
C PHE A 173 0.90 -12.48 7.14
N GLN A 174 -0.30 -12.97 7.44
CA GLN A 174 -0.50 -14.22 8.17
C GLN A 174 0.28 -15.38 7.52
N ASN A 175 0.14 -15.56 6.20
CA ASN A 175 0.97 -16.46 5.42
C ASN A 175 2.23 -15.74 4.97
N ILE A 176 3.40 -16.27 5.33
CA ILE A 176 4.69 -15.69 4.98
C ILE A 176 4.83 -15.56 3.45
N ARG A 177 5.01 -14.33 2.98
CA ARG A 177 5.18 -14.01 1.56
C ARG A 177 6.62 -13.59 1.27
N LEU A 178 7.50 -14.56 1.14
CA LEU A 178 8.90 -14.35 0.74
C LEU A 178 9.13 -14.81 -0.69
N PHE A 179 10.12 -14.25 -1.33
CA PHE A 179 10.63 -14.73 -2.61
C PHE A 179 11.60 -15.89 -2.33
N ASN A 180 11.11 -17.12 -2.41
CA ASN A 180 11.82 -18.33 -1.97
C ASN A 180 13.14 -18.56 -2.72
N GLU A 181 13.19 -18.19 -4.01
CA GLU A 181 14.36 -18.35 -4.87
C GLU A 181 15.42 -17.25 -4.67
N LEU A 182 15.03 -16.15 -4.04
CA LEU A 182 15.96 -15.05 -3.75
C LEU A 182 16.69 -15.29 -2.44
N SER A 183 17.93 -14.76 -2.35
CA SER A 183 18.68 -14.77 -1.09
C SER A 183 18.01 -13.90 -0.02
N LEU A 184 18.43 -14.07 1.24
CA LEU A 184 17.90 -13.27 2.34
C LEU A 184 18.12 -11.77 2.10
N ILE A 185 19.32 -11.41 1.67
CA ILE A 185 19.65 -10.01 1.41
C ILE A 185 18.85 -9.43 0.26
N GLN A 186 18.60 -10.23 -0.80
CA GLN A 186 17.76 -9.81 -1.92
C GLN A 186 16.31 -9.59 -1.48
N ASN A 187 15.75 -10.45 -0.62
CA ASN A 187 14.43 -10.24 -0.04
C ASN A 187 14.32 -8.92 0.72
N VAL A 188 15.33 -8.57 1.52
CA VAL A 188 15.37 -7.29 2.25
C VAL A 188 15.48 -6.11 1.29
N LEU A 189 16.32 -6.22 0.25
CA LEU A 189 16.48 -5.18 -0.78
C LEU A 189 15.17 -4.88 -1.51
N VAL A 190 14.35 -5.91 -1.81
CA VAL A 190 13.00 -5.70 -2.38
C VAL A 190 12.13 -4.84 -1.45
N GLY A 191 12.22 -5.04 -0.12
CA GLY A 191 11.51 -4.19 0.85
C GLY A 191 11.99 -2.73 0.88
N MET A 192 13.18 -2.46 0.36
CA MET A 192 13.79 -1.13 0.31
C MET A 192 13.54 -0.38 -1.00
N ASP A 193 13.01 -1.05 -2.03
CA ASP A 193 12.96 -0.55 -3.42
C ASP A 193 12.31 0.84 -3.54
N HIS A 194 11.19 1.08 -2.86
CA HIS A 194 10.48 2.36 -2.90
C HIS A 194 11.28 3.56 -2.36
N ARG A 195 12.40 3.33 -1.66
CA ARG A 195 13.31 4.35 -1.13
C ARG A 195 14.41 4.71 -2.12
N MET A 196 14.62 3.90 -3.16
CA MET A 196 15.62 4.18 -4.18
C MET A 196 15.26 5.46 -4.95
N LYS A 197 16.21 6.37 -5.03
CA LYS A 197 16.06 7.66 -5.73
C LYS A 197 16.71 7.65 -7.10
N THR A 198 17.40 6.57 -7.46
CA THR A 198 18.04 6.42 -8.77
C THR A 198 16.97 6.34 -9.85
N GLY A 199 16.89 7.37 -10.69
CA GLY A 199 15.96 7.41 -11.83
C GLY A 199 16.33 6.42 -12.94
N PHE A 200 15.36 6.11 -13.79
CA PHE A 200 15.49 5.17 -14.91
C PHE A 200 16.76 5.41 -15.77
N MET A 201 17.06 6.66 -16.12
CA MET A 201 18.22 7.01 -16.92
C MET A 201 19.55 6.68 -16.23
N SER A 202 19.62 6.93 -14.90
CA SER A 202 20.81 6.62 -14.10
C SER A 202 21.04 5.10 -13.97
N ALA A 203 19.98 4.33 -13.91
CA ALA A 203 20.04 2.86 -13.91
C ALA A 203 20.41 2.32 -15.30
N LEU A 204 19.80 2.86 -16.38
CA LEU A 204 20.05 2.46 -17.77
C LEU A 204 21.51 2.68 -18.18
N PHE A 205 22.06 3.86 -17.88
CA PHE A 205 23.45 4.21 -18.20
C PHE A 205 24.46 3.81 -17.12
N ARG A 206 24.02 3.11 -16.06
CA ARG A 206 24.89 2.63 -14.96
C ARG A 206 25.81 3.72 -14.40
N LEU A 207 25.25 4.91 -14.16
CA LEU A 207 26.03 6.05 -13.65
C LEU A 207 26.61 5.77 -12.26
N PRO A 208 27.69 6.45 -11.84
CA PRO A 208 28.33 6.24 -10.53
C PRO A 208 27.36 6.35 -9.35
N ARG A 209 26.32 7.19 -9.46
CA ARG A 209 25.24 7.34 -8.48
C ARG A 209 24.47 6.03 -8.26
N PHE A 210 24.22 5.26 -9.34
CA PHE A 210 23.55 3.97 -9.25
C PHE A 210 24.36 2.96 -8.41
N TYR A 211 25.67 2.84 -8.65
CA TYR A 211 26.52 1.92 -7.92
C TYR A 211 26.68 2.31 -6.45
N ARG A 212 26.80 3.61 -6.14
CA ARG A 212 26.90 4.11 -4.78
C ARG A 212 25.64 3.80 -3.99
N GLU A 213 24.46 4.15 -4.53
CA GLU A 213 23.17 3.89 -3.88
C GLU A 213 22.96 2.38 -3.66
N ARG A 214 23.27 1.54 -4.65
CA ARG A 214 23.20 0.09 -4.53
C ARG A 214 24.08 -0.44 -3.39
N ARG A 215 25.29 0.07 -3.22
CA ARG A 215 26.17 -0.33 -2.12
C ARG A 215 25.60 0.08 -0.76
N GLU A 216 25.12 1.30 -0.63
CA GLU A 216 24.50 1.81 0.61
C GLU A 216 23.28 0.97 1.01
N PHE A 217 22.44 0.58 0.05
CA PHE A 217 21.28 -0.28 0.29
C PHE A 217 21.70 -1.70 0.68
N HIS A 218 22.72 -2.25 0.03
CA HIS A 218 23.26 -3.57 0.38
C HIS A 218 23.80 -3.61 1.82
N GLU A 219 24.59 -2.63 2.22
CA GLU A 219 25.07 -2.50 3.60
C GLU A 219 23.92 -2.32 4.61
N SER A 220 22.92 -1.53 4.25
CA SER A 220 21.72 -1.34 5.07
C SER A 220 20.93 -2.64 5.22
N ALA A 221 20.79 -3.42 4.14
CA ALA A 221 20.12 -4.72 4.16
C ALA A 221 20.87 -5.72 5.05
N LYS A 222 22.22 -5.74 4.99
CA LYS A 222 23.05 -6.58 5.85
C LYS A 222 22.84 -6.24 7.33
N LYS A 223 22.86 -4.94 7.68
CA LYS A 223 22.56 -4.48 9.05
C LYS A 223 21.19 -4.92 9.54
N LEU A 224 20.17 -4.93 8.67
CA LEU A 224 18.84 -5.42 9.04
C LEU A 224 18.82 -6.95 9.24
N LEU A 225 19.57 -7.71 8.44
CA LEU A 225 19.71 -9.14 8.66
C LEU A 225 20.44 -9.42 9.99
N ASP A 226 21.48 -8.69 10.31
CA ASP A 226 22.16 -8.78 11.62
C ASP A 226 21.20 -8.43 12.76
N PHE A 227 20.38 -7.39 12.59
CA PHE A 227 19.38 -6.98 13.56
C PHE A 227 18.36 -8.08 13.86
N VAL A 228 17.92 -8.87 12.88
CA VAL A 228 16.98 -9.99 13.10
C VAL A 228 17.67 -11.31 13.40
N GLY A 229 19.03 -11.34 13.47
CA GLY A 229 19.83 -12.52 13.76
C GLY A 229 19.97 -13.47 12.58
N LEU A 230 20.07 -12.94 11.37
CA LEU A 230 20.21 -13.69 10.10
C LEU A 230 21.44 -13.25 9.27
N GLY A 231 22.37 -12.45 9.85
CA GLY A 231 23.51 -11.90 9.13
C GLY A 231 24.40 -12.94 8.47
N ASP A 232 24.70 -14.02 9.20
CA ASP A 232 25.59 -15.11 8.72
C ASP A 232 24.97 -15.92 7.55
N ARG A 233 23.68 -15.72 7.25
CA ARG A 233 22.90 -16.44 6.22
C ARG A 233 22.47 -15.53 5.06
N ALA A 234 23.06 -14.34 4.92
CA ALA A 234 22.62 -13.32 3.98
C ALA A 234 22.46 -13.81 2.55
N GLU A 235 23.35 -14.68 2.08
CA GLU A 235 23.35 -15.22 0.71
C GLU A 235 22.56 -16.53 0.56
N GLN A 236 22.02 -17.09 1.65
CA GLN A 236 21.22 -18.29 1.62
C GLN A 236 19.87 -18.03 0.94
N ALA A 237 19.31 -19.00 0.21
CA ALA A 237 17.98 -18.90 -0.36
C ALA A 237 16.90 -18.89 0.74
N ALA A 238 15.94 -17.97 0.65
CA ALA A 238 14.90 -17.80 1.68
C ALA A 238 14.01 -19.05 1.84
N GLY A 239 13.80 -19.81 0.77
CA GLY A 239 13.01 -21.04 0.78
C GLY A 239 13.61 -22.16 1.64
N SER A 240 14.93 -22.15 1.89
CA SER A 240 15.61 -23.17 2.70
C SER A 240 15.57 -22.91 4.21
N LEU A 241 15.04 -21.75 4.64
CA LEU A 241 14.98 -21.39 6.04
C LEU A 241 13.86 -22.15 6.79
N PRO A 242 14.11 -22.58 8.05
CA PRO A 242 13.07 -22.96 8.99
C PRO A 242 12.05 -21.84 9.19
N TYR A 243 10.83 -22.21 9.60
CA TYR A 243 9.68 -21.31 9.67
C TYR A 243 9.94 -20.05 10.52
N GLY A 244 10.49 -20.19 11.72
CA GLY A 244 10.78 -19.08 12.62
C GLY A 244 11.79 -18.08 12.03
N PHE A 245 12.79 -18.55 11.27
CA PHE A 245 13.72 -17.67 10.57
C PHE A 245 13.09 -16.97 9.35
N ARG A 246 12.17 -17.65 8.65
CA ARG A 246 11.39 -17.03 7.57
C ARG A 246 10.56 -15.84 8.09
N ARG A 247 9.93 -16.00 9.27
CA ARG A 247 9.18 -14.90 9.91
C ARG A 247 10.10 -13.72 10.29
N ARG A 248 11.31 -13.99 10.82
CA ARG A 248 12.29 -12.93 11.10
C ARG A 248 12.73 -12.21 9.82
N LEU A 249 12.94 -12.93 8.72
CA LEU A 249 13.26 -12.34 7.42
C LEU A 249 12.12 -11.47 6.88
N GLU A 250 10.86 -11.88 7.06
CA GLU A 250 9.71 -11.08 6.67
C GLU A 250 9.65 -9.76 7.43
N ILE A 251 9.94 -9.77 8.74
CA ILE A 251 10.07 -8.56 9.57
C ILE A 251 11.23 -7.70 9.07
N ALA A 252 12.39 -8.27 8.76
CA ALA A 252 13.53 -7.53 8.21
C ALA A 252 13.19 -6.84 6.89
N ARG A 253 12.49 -7.54 5.99
CA ARG A 253 12.01 -6.98 4.72
C ARG A 253 11.05 -5.81 4.96
N ALA A 254 10.12 -5.95 5.90
CA ALA A 254 9.16 -4.89 6.25
C ALA A 254 9.88 -3.66 6.82
N LEU A 255 10.89 -3.86 7.68
CA LEU A 255 11.74 -2.80 8.24
C LEU A 255 12.62 -2.12 7.19
N GLY A 256 12.90 -2.79 6.06
CA GLY A 256 13.66 -2.22 4.94
C GLY A 256 13.10 -0.90 4.42
N GLY A 257 11.79 -0.74 4.48
CA GLY A 257 11.09 0.49 4.15
C GLY A 257 11.33 1.66 5.12
N LYS A 258 11.95 1.45 6.28
CA LYS A 258 12.01 2.39 7.41
C LYS A 258 10.61 2.88 7.81
N PRO A 259 9.69 1.98 8.12
CA PRO A 259 8.32 2.35 8.44
C PRO A 259 8.25 3.08 9.79
N THR A 260 7.27 3.99 9.91
CA THR A 260 6.90 4.60 11.20
C THR A 260 6.09 3.62 12.05
N ILE A 261 5.31 2.76 11.36
CA ILE A 261 4.48 1.73 12.00
C ILE A 261 4.61 0.41 11.23
N ILE A 262 4.76 -0.68 11.96
CA ILE A 262 4.72 -2.04 11.43
C ILE A 262 3.51 -2.78 12.00
N LEU A 263 2.73 -3.39 11.10
CA LEU A 263 1.59 -4.22 11.45
C LEU A 263 1.97 -5.70 11.29
N LEU A 264 1.88 -6.45 12.38
CA LEU A 264 2.21 -7.86 12.45
C LEU A 264 0.93 -8.69 12.56
N ASP A 265 0.66 -9.52 11.57
CA ASP A 265 -0.54 -10.37 11.48
C ASP A 265 -0.19 -11.80 11.91
N GLU A 266 -0.63 -12.20 13.11
CA GLU A 266 -0.35 -13.49 13.75
C GLU A 266 1.13 -13.93 13.65
N PRO A 267 2.08 -13.10 14.11
CA PRO A 267 3.49 -13.37 13.88
C PRO A 267 4.00 -14.63 14.60
N ALA A 268 3.34 -15.13 15.64
CA ALA A 268 3.74 -16.34 16.38
C ALA A 268 3.08 -17.63 15.87
N ALA A 269 2.17 -17.55 14.88
CA ALA A 269 1.49 -18.73 14.35
C ALA A 269 2.50 -19.79 13.86
N GLY A 270 2.36 -21.03 14.31
CA GLY A 270 3.24 -22.15 13.92
C GLY A 270 4.65 -22.15 14.54
N MET A 271 4.93 -21.27 15.49
CA MET A 271 6.21 -21.24 16.22
C MET A 271 6.20 -22.09 17.48
N ASN A 272 7.35 -22.69 17.78
CA ASN A 272 7.53 -23.35 19.07
C ASN A 272 7.75 -22.32 20.21
N PRO A 273 7.62 -22.71 21.51
CA PRO A 273 7.73 -21.78 22.64
C PRO A 273 9.05 -21.01 22.72
N SER A 274 10.17 -21.59 22.31
CA SER A 274 11.48 -20.91 22.30
C SER A 274 11.58 -19.87 21.19
N GLU A 275 11.02 -20.15 20.01
CA GLU A 275 10.93 -19.20 18.90
C GLU A 275 10.05 -18.01 19.25
N VAL A 276 8.93 -18.24 19.96
CA VAL A 276 8.05 -17.17 20.47
C VAL A 276 8.81 -16.22 21.40
N VAL A 277 9.63 -16.75 22.33
CA VAL A 277 10.46 -15.90 23.21
C VAL A 277 11.44 -15.05 22.39
N GLY A 278 12.07 -15.66 21.38
CA GLY A 278 12.95 -14.93 20.47
C GLY A 278 12.22 -13.87 19.63
N LEU A 279 10.97 -14.13 19.23
CA LEU A 279 10.12 -13.18 18.53
C LEU A 279 9.72 -12.02 19.44
N MET A 280 9.34 -12.29 20.70
CA MET A 280 9.02 -11.25 21.70
C MET A 280 10.18 -10.28 21.89
N ALA A 281 11.41 -10.81 22.02
CA ALA A 281 12.61 -10.00 22.11
C ALA A 281 12.83 -9.14 20.84
N LEU A 282 12.60 -9.70 19.66
CA LEU A 282 12.70 -8.98 18.39
C LEU A 282 11.67 -7.85 18.30
N ILE A 283 10.41 -8.10 18.65
CA ILE A 283 9.32 -7.10 18.63
C ILE A 283 9.68 -5.90 19.55
N ARG A 284 10.17 -6.16 20.76
CA ARG A 284 10.64 -5.09 21.67
C ARG A 284 11.80 -4.30 21.06
N ARG A 285 12.79 -4.99 20.48
CA ARG A 285 13.91 -4.31 19.79
C ARG A 285 13.42 -3.45 18.63
N VAL A 286 12.43 -3.89 17.86
CA VAL A 286 11.81 -3.09 16.78
C VAL A 286 11.19 -1.81 17.35
N ARG A 287 10.42 -1.91 18.43
CA ARG A 287 9.86 -0.73 19.12
C ARG A 287 10.98 0.21 19.61
N ASP A 288 12.03 -0.33 20.18
CA ASP A 288 13.14 0.44 20.73
C ASP A 288 13.93 1.22 19.66
N THR A 289 13.79 0.87 18.37
CA THR A 289 14.25 1.70 17.23
C THR A 289 13.39 2.92 16.96
N GLY A 290 12.28 3.11 17.70
CA GLY A 290 11.30 4.17 17.48
C GLY A 290 10.14 3.78 16.53
N THR A 291 10.13 2.53 16.02
CA THR A 291 9.05 2.02 15.18
C THR A 291 7.86 1.60 16.04
N THR A 292 6.68 2.12 15.74
CA THR A 292 5.43 1.70 16.38
C THR A 292 5.05 0.29 15.90
N VAL A 293 4.58 -0.56 16.79
CA VAL A 293 4.18 -1.93 16.45
C VAL A 293 2.71 -2.13 16.74
N VAL A 294 1.94 -2.58 15.76
CA VAL A 294 0.58 -3.06 15.96
C VAL A 294 0.54 -4.54 15.61
N LEU A 295 0.01 -5.36 16.50
CA LEU A 295 -0.04 -6.81 16.28
C LEU A 295 -1.45 -7.36 16.46
N ILE A 296 -1.84 -8.29 15.59
CA ILE A 296 -2.97 -9.19 15.82
C ILE A 296 -2.38 -10.49 16.32
N GLU A 297 -2.91 -10.98 17.44
CA GLU A 297 -2.47 -12.24 18.01
C GLU A 297 -3.58 -12.91 18.80
N HIS A 298 -3.51 -14.22 18.88
CA HIS A 298 -4.32 -15.04 19.79
C HIS A 298 -3.46 -15.75 20.84
N HIS A 299 -2.12 -15.66 20.71
CA HIS A 299 -1.16 -16.24 21.66
C HIS A 299 -0.98 -15.32 22.86
N MET A 300 -1.79 -15.53 23.92
CA MET A 300 -1.88 -14.63 25.08
C MET A 300 -0.54 -14.38 25.78
N ARG A 301 0.36 -15.38 25.86
CA ARG A 301 1.69 -15.22 26.45
C ARG A 301 2.51 -14.16 25.71
N LEU A 302 2.45 -14.11 24.39
CA LEU A 302 3.13 -13.10 23.59
C LEU A 302 2.48 -11.75 23.83
N VAL A 303 1.15 -11.65 23.69
CA VAL A 303 0.40 -10.40 23.84
C VAL A 303 0.67 -9.76 25.18
N MET A 304 0.42 -10.49 26.28
CA MET A 304 0.62 -9.99 27.65
C MET A 304 2.08 -9.66 27.96
N GLY A 305 3.01 -10.32 27.24
CA GLY A 305 4.44 -10.14 27.50
C GLY A 305 5.06 -8.96 26.75
N VAL A 306 4.48 -8.46 25.66
CA VAL A 306 5.12 -7.40 24.86
C VAL A 306 4.29 -6.14 24.70
N SER A 307 2.95 -6.20 24.86
CA SER A 307 2.07 -5.09 24.53
C SER A 307 2.04 -4.04 25.64
N ASP A 308 2.01 -2.77 25.26
CA ASP A 308 1.78 -1.66 26.15
C ASP A 308 0.27 -1.45 26.36
N ARG A 309 -0.55 -1.66 25.31
CA ARG A 309 -2.01 -1.62 25.36
C ARG A 309 -2.61 -2.67 24.46
N ILE A 310 -3.82 -3.10 24.79
CA ILE A 310 -4.54 -4.18 24.12
C ILE A 310 -5.97 -3.74 23.84
N LEU A 311 -6.42 -3.89 22.61
CA LEU A 311 -7.80 -3.77 22.17
C LEU A 311 -8.41 -5.16 22.05
N VAL A 312 -9.57 -5.37 22.64
CA VAL A 312 -10.29 -6.65 22.57
C VAL A 312 -11.52 -6.51 21.70
N LEU A 313 -11.61 -7.34 20.68
CA LEU A 313 -12.75 -7.43 19.76
C LEU A 313 -13.56 -8.70 19.99
N GLN A 314 -14.88 -8.59 19.93
CA GLN A 314 -15.80 -9.73 19.89
C GLN A 314 -16.97 -9.40 18.95
N TYR A 315 -17.30 -10.31 18.02
CA TYR A 315 -18.37 -10.13 17.04
C TYR A 315 -18.33 -8.77 16.31
N GLY A 316 -17.13 -8.33 15.93
CA GLY A 316 -16.91 -7.06 15.23
C GLY A 316 -16.95 -5.80 16.10
N LYS A 317 -17.17 -5.92 17.41
CA LYS A 317 -17.27 -4.79 18.33
C LYS A 317 -16.09 -4.75 19.30
N GLN A 318 -15.73 -3.54 19.70
CA GLN A 318 -14.79 -3.31 20.80
C GLN A 318 -15.47 -3.60 22.13
N ILE A 319 -14.95 -4.55 22.90
CA ILE A 319 -15.49 -4.89 24.22
C ILE A 319 -14.65 -4.37 25.36
N ALA A 320 -13.34 -4.18 25.15
CA ALA A 320 -12.43 -3.58 26.13
C ALA A 320 -11.20 -3.00 25.44
N GLU A 321 -10.54 -2.06 26.12
CA GLU A 321 -9.22 -1.55 25.79
C GLU A 321 -8.51 -1.18 27.12
N GLY A 322 -7.25 -1.57 27.26
CA GLY A 322 -6.48 -1.29 28.48
C GLY A 322 -5.08 -1.85 28.44
N ILE A 323 -4.37 -1.75 29.55
CA ILE A 323 -3.06 -2.37 29.75
C ILE A 323 -3.20 -3.89 29.98
N PRO A 324 -2.15 -4.69 29.76
CA PRO A 324 -2.21 -6.16 29.93
C PRO A 324 -2.79 -6.61 31.26
N GLU A 325 -2.45 -5.93 32.35
CA GLU A 325 -2.91 -6.26 33.70
C GLU A 325 -4.43 -6.11 33.85
N GLU A 326 -5.02 -5.06 33.27
CA GLU A 326 -6.47 -4.81 33.31
C GLU A 326 -7.22 -5.81 32.43
N ILE A 327 -6.67 -6.12 31.25
CA ILE A 327 -7.25 -7.06 30.30
C ILE A 327 -7.31 -8.48 30.89
N ARG A 328 -6.25 -8.89 31.60
CA ARG A 328 -6.14 -10.23 32.18
C ARG A 328 -7.23 -10.55 33.22
N VAL A 329 -7.68 -9.54 33.97
CA VAL A 329 -8.66 -9.73 35.06
C VAL A 329 -10.09 -9.31 34.68
N ASN A 330 -10.30 -8.86 33.44
CA ASN A 330 -11.60 -8.37 32.98
C ASN A 330 -12.59 -9.53 32.76
N PRO A 331 -13.73 -9.60 33.52
CA PRO A 331 -14.68 -10.71 33.41
C PRO A 331 -15.27 -10.87 32.03
N LYS A 332 -15.54 -9.77 31.32
CA LYS A 332 -16.10 -9.80 29.95
C LYS A 332 -15.16 -10.49 28.96
N ILE A 333 -13.85 -10.34 29.16
CA ILE A 333 -12.84 -10.94 28.27
C ILE A 333 -12.71 -12.42 28.59
N ILE A 334 -12.69 -12.78 29.89
CA ILE A 334 -12.65 -14.17 30.31
C ILE A 334 -13.85 -14.93 29.74
N GLU A 335 -15.06 -14.38 29.87
CA GLU A 335 -16.28 -14.95 29.31
C GLU A 335 -16.23 -15.08 27.77
N ALA A 336 -15.72 -14.06 27.06
CA ALA A 336 -15.59 -14.07 25.60
C ALA A 336 -14.65 -15.16 25.08
N TYR A 337 -13.64 -15.53 25.85
CA TYR A 337 -12.71 -16.61 25.50
C TYR A 337 -13.15 -17.99 25.99
N LEU A 338 -13.76 -18.10 27.19
CA LEU A 338 -14.28 -19.36 27.74
C LEU A 338 -15.58 -19.80 27.04
N GLY A 339 -16.47 -18.87 26.69
CA GLY A 339 -17.70 -19.16 25.98
C GLY A 339 -17.53 -19.59 24.51
N SER A 340 -16.30 -19.48 23.97
CA SER A 340 -15.98 -19.94 22.61
C SER A 340 -15.53 -21.41 22.55
N GLU A 341 -15.22 -22.04 23.69
CA GLU A 341 -14.81 -23.45 23.77
C GLU A 341 -15.99 -24.44 23.82
N ASP A 342 -17.21 -23.95 24.15
CA ASP A 342 -18.41 -24.83 24.26
C ASP A 342 -19.17 -25.07 22.93
N HIS A 343 -18.65 -24.62 21.79
CA HIS A 343 -19.29 -24.80 20.47
C HIS A 343 -18.34 -25.40 19.41
N GLY A 344 -17.38 -26.22 19.80
CA GLY A 344 -16.47 -26.97 18.94
C GLY A 344 -16.74 -28.48 18.92
#